data_5ab85d69583602e928405bb333dd7ed9
#
_entry.id   5ab85d69583602e928405bb333dd7ed9
#
_cell.length_a   1.000
_cell.length_b   1.000
_cell.length_c   1.000
_cell.angle_alpha   90.00
_cell.angle_beta   90.00
_cell.angle_gamma   90.00
#
_symmetry.space_group_name_H-M   'P 1'
#
loop_
_entity.id
_entity.type
_entity.pdbx_description
1 polymer ?
#
loop_
_entity_poly.entity_id
_entity_poly.type
_entity_poly.pdbx_seq_one_letter_code
_entity_poly.pdbx_strand_id
1 'polypeptide(L)'
;MNNPVSDFAPSTTKSSNELMNSSERSRIQRGKPRASYRREDVYRLIDDVKLGHIGFINNATPVIIPMTFWRVDDHLYFHVANKSRLQKLIESGEEVCVSFAECSEWVLAKSAYHHSANYRSAVLYCSGERVIDEEEFDHAFKVVIEQIEQGRWDQVRAPSAQERKGTALLKLNINEGAFKSRSGGANDDKADLDLPVWSGAKPVCPFHPR
;
A
#
# COMPACT_ATOMS: atom_id res chain seq x y z
N MET A 1 31.03 20.74 -24.18
CA MET A 1 29.70 21.06 -24.73
C MET A 1 28.68 20.63 -23.69
N ASN A 2 28.12 21.60 -22.97
CA ASN A 2 27.23 21.36 -21.84
C ASN A 2 25.85 21.02 -22.38
N ASN A 3 25.34 19.81 -22.08
CA ASN A 3 23.96 19.47 -22.26
C ASN A 3 23.20 19.96 -21.01
N PRO A 4 22.12 20.73 -21.14
CA PRO A 4 21.33 21.12 -19.99
C PRO A 4 20.54 19.92 -19.47
N VAL A 5 20.78 19.58 -18.21
CA VAL A 5 19.91 18.72 -17.43
C VAL A 5 18.55 19.42 -17.37
N SER A 6 17.53 18.82 -17.98
CA SER A 6 16.16 19.31 -17.86
C SER A 6 15.74 19.10 -16.39
N ASP A 7 15.61 20.20 -15.68
CA ASP A 7 14.93 20.27 -14.39
C ASP A 7 13.48 19.80 -14.57
N PHE A 8 13.21 18.54 -14.25
CA PHE A 8 11.86 18.10 -14.00
C PHE A 8 11.41 18.76 -12.69
N ALA A 9 10.66 19.85 -12.83
CA ALA A 9 9.97 20.46 -11.71
C ALA A 9 9.13 19.39 -11.01
N PRO A 10 9.11 19.33 -9.66
CA PRO A 10 8.23 18.42 -8.96
C PRO A 10 6.79 18.75 -9.36
N SER A 11 6.10 17.75 -9.91
CA SER A 11 4.68 17.78 -10.19
C SER A 11 3.96 18.32 -8.94
N THR A 12 3.07 19.29 -9.14
CA THR A 12 2.27 19.95 -8.10
C THR A 12 1.65 18.89 -7.19
N THR A 13 2.24 18.71 -6.00
CA THR A 13 1.66 17.90 -4.93
C THR A 13 0.23 18.36 -4.70
N LYS A 14 -0.74 17.54 -5.09
CA LYS A 14 -2.13 17.74 -4.71
C LYS A 14 -2.19 17.95 -3.19
N SER A 15 -2.97 18.91 -2.75
CA SER A 15 -3.07 19.34 -1.36
C SER A 15 -3.23 18.14 -0.41
N SER A 16 -2.50 18.15 0.71
CA SER A 16 -2.56 17.12 1.78
C SER A 16 -3.96 16.87 2.36
N ASN A 17 -4.96 17.67 1.99
CA ASN A 17 -6.36 17.57 2.40
C ASN A 17 -7.29 16.95 1.35
N GLU A 18 -6.77 16.49 0.21
CA GLU A 18 -7.60 15.90 -0.82
C GLU A 18 -8.18 14.56 -0.38
N LEU A 19 -9.48 14.37 -0.61
CA LEU A 19 -10.18 13.15 -0.27
C LEU A 19 -10.11 12.15 -1.44
N MET A 20 -10.04 10.88 -1.09
CA MET A 20 -10.25 9.80 -2.03
C MET A 20 -11.73 9.72 -2.42
N ASN A 21 -12.00 9.29 -3.64
CA ASN A 21 -13.36 8.91 -3.99
C ASN A 21 -13.82 7.74 -3.12
N SER A 22 -15.08 7.79 -2.69
CA SER A 22 -15.68 6.70 -1.94
C SER A 22 -17.06 6.38 -2.50
N SER A 23 -17.29 5.11 -2.77
CA SER A 23 -18.59 4.57 -3.18
C SER A 23 -19.16 3.67 -2.08
N GLU A 24 -20.28 3.01 -2.33
CA GLU A 24 -20.87 2.08 -1.38
C GLU A 24 -19.91 0.93 -1.01
N ARG A 25 -19.15 0.40 -2.00
CA ARG A 25 -18.20 -0.70 -1.80
C ARG A 25 -16.98 -0.34 -0.98
N SER A 26 -16.48 0.90 -1.10
CA SER A 26 -15.31 1.37 -0.37
C SER A 26 -15.64 2.02 0.97
N ARG A 27 -16.94 2.28 1.24
CA ARG A 27 -17.37 2.92 2.48
C ARG A 27 -17.24 1.97 3.67
N ILE A 28 -16.53 2.38 4.70
CA ILE A 28 -16.37 1.61 5.93
C ILE A 28 -17.66 1.63 6.73
N GLN A 29 -18.31 0.47 6.87
CA GLN A 29 -19.58 0.30 7.56
C GLN A 29 -19.41 0.07 9.07
N ARG A 30 -18.42 -0.73 9.47
CA ARG A 30 -18.14 -1.04 10.88
C ARG A 30 -16.94 -0.25 11.40
N GLY A 31 -17.09 0.34 12.60
CA GLY A 31 -16.05 1.15 13.21
C GLY A 31 -15.83 2.46 12.45
N LYS A 32 -16.90 3.12 12.03
CA LYS A 32 -16.88 4.39 11.31
C LYS A 32 -15.93 5.45 11.88
N PRO A 33 -15.81 5.64 13.21
CA PRO A 33 -14.85 6.60 13.77
C PRO A 33 -13.39 6.30 13.49
N ARG A 34 -13.06 5.09 13.01
CA ARG A 34 -11.70 4.67 12.63
C ARG A 34 -11.42 4.86 11.15
N ALA A 35 -12.42 5.28 10.37
CA ALA A 35 -12.31 5.47 8.93
C ALA A 35 -11.69 6.83 8.61
N SER A 36 -10.83 6.84 7.61
CA SER A 36 -10.37 8.06 6.93
C SER A 36 -10.45 7.85 5.42
N TYR A 37 -10.75 8.94 4.73
CA TYR A 37 -10.76 9.01 3.26
C TYR A 37 -9.73 10.01 2.75
N ARG A 38 -8.82 10.47 3.60
CA ARG A 38 -7.75 11.38 3.22
C ARG A 38 -6.69 10.62 2.45
N ARG A 39 -6.30 11.17 1.30
CA ARG A 39 -5.21 10.59 0.48
C ARG A 39 -3.92 10.45 1.26
N GLU A 40 -3.59 11.42 2.07
CA GLU A 40 -2.39 11.42 2.90
C GLU A 40 -2.26 10.19 3.80
N ASP A 41 -3.37 9.75 4.43
CA ASP A 41 -3.35 8.58 5.31
C ASP A 41 -3.06 7.29 4.53
N VAL A 42 -3.63 7.18 3.32
CA VAL A 42 -3.39 6.06 2.41
C VAL A 42 -1.95 6.07 1.89
N TYR A 43 -1.47 7.24 1.44
CA TYR A 43 -0.13 7.40 0.87
C TYR A 43 0.95 7.06 1.89
N ARG A 44 0.83 7.59 3.11
CA ARG A 44 1.75 7.29 4.20
C ARG A 44 1.81 5.78 4.48
N LEU A 45 0.66 5.10 4.52
CA LEU A 45 0.64 3.65 4.73
C LEU A 45 1.35 2.90 3.59
N ILE A 46 1.09 3.25 2.33
CA ILE A 46 1.76 2.62 1.17
C ILE A 46 3.27 2.84 1.25
N ASP A 47 3.69 4.08 1.53
CA ASP A 47 5.11 4.45 1.57
C ASP A 47 5.85 3.74 2.72
N ASP A 48 5.16 3.49 3.85
CA ASP A 48 5.74 2.79 5.01
C ASP A 48 5.81 1.26 4.80
N VAL A 49 4.73 0.65 4.29
CA VAL A 49 4.57 -0.82 4.30
C VAL A 49 5.12 -1.47 3.03
N LYS A 50 4.94 -0.86 1.86
CA LYS A 50 5.33 -1.36 0.53
C LYS A 50 4.85 -2.76 0.15
N LEU A 51 4.71 -3.69 1.09
CA LEU A 51 4.16 -5.02 0.85
C LEU A 51 2.63 -4.96 0.94
N GLY A 52 1.98 -5.17 -0.18
CA GLY A 52 0.51 -5.21 -0.28
C GLY A 52 0.03 -6.51 -0.90
N HIS A 53 -1.29 -6.61 -1.04
CA HIS A 53 -1.95 -7.76 -1.65
C HIS A 53 -2.84 -7.26 -2.78
N ILE A 54 -2.65 -7.80 -3.99
CA ILE A 54 -3.53 -7.53 -5.12
C ILE A 54 -4.53 -8.67 -5.30
N GLY A 55 -5.81 -8.32 -5.27
CA GLY A 55 -6.94 -9.22 -5.47
C GLY A 55 -7.61 -8.96 -6.82
N PHE A 56 -7.94 -10.01 -7.53
CA PHE A 56 -8.63 -9.97 -8.82
C PHE A 56 -9.40 -11.25 -9.09
N ILE A 57 -10.27 -11.24 -10.09
CA ILE A 57 -10.99 -12.44 -10.55
C ILE A 57 -10.28 -13.00 -11.78
N ASN A 58 -9.95 -14.27 -11.73
CA ASN A 58 -9.37 -15.00 -12.86
C ASN A 58 -10.22 -16.25 -13.16
N ASN A 59 -10.87 -16.30 -14.34
CA ASN A 59 -11.79 -17.37 -14.70
C ASN A 59 -12.82 -17.67 -13.59
N ALA A 60 -13.53 -16.64 -13.14
CA ALA A 60 -14.53 -16.68 -12.07
C ALA A 60 -13.99 -17.11 -10.69
N THR A 61 -12.68 -17.23 -10.54
CA THR A 61 -12.03 -17.60 -9.27
C THR A 61 -11.35 -16.38 -8.66
N PRO A 62 -11.60 -16.04 -7.39
CA PRO A 62 -10.86 -14.99 -6.70
C PRO A 62 -9.41 -15.41 -6.49
N VAL A 63 -8.49 -14.50 -6.77
CA VAL A 63 -7.04 -14.68 -6.60
C VAL A 63 -6.50 -13.52 -5.79
N ILE A 64 -5.61 -13.80 -4.84
CA ILE A 64 -4.87 -12.81 -4.08
C ILE A 64 -3.38 -13.12 -4.19
N ILE A 65 -2.58 -12.10 -4.51
CA ILE A 65 -1.13 -12.23 -4.62
C ILE A 65 -0.45 -11.15 -3.75
N PRO A 66 0.43 -11.52 -2.80
CA PRO A 66 1.28 -10.56 -2.13
C PRO A 66 2.34 -10.03 -3.10
N MET A 67 2.56 -8.72 -3.08
CA MET A 67 3.50 -8.05 -3.99
C MET A 67 4.13 -6.83 -3.32
N THR A 68 5.31 -6.45 -3.78
CA THR A 68 5.90 -5.16 -3.45
C THR A 68 5.30 -4.10 -4.35
N PHE A 69 4.80 -3.04 -3.73
CA PHE A 69 4.29 -1.85 -4.38
C PHE A 69 5.11 -0.63 -3.97
N TRP A 70 5.11 0.37 -4.81
CA TRP A 70 5.61 1.68 -4.46
C TRP A 70 4.76 2.75 -5.13
N ARG A 71 4.76 3.92 -4.55
CA ARG A 71 3.97 5.04 -5.03
C ARG A 71 4.88 6.09 -5.70
N VAL A 72 4.43 6.59 -6.83
CA VAL A 72 4.93 7.82 -7.44
C VAL A 72 3.70 8.71 -7.66
N ASP A 73 3.67 9.86 -7.03
CA ASP A 73 2.53 10.77 -7.03
C ASP A 73 1.20 10.07 -6.65
N ASP A 74 0.21 10.11 -7.52
CA ASP A 74 -1.13 9.49 -7.34
C ASP A 74 -1.22 8.07 -7.92
N HIS A 75 -0.09 7.45 -8.26
CA HIS A 75 -0.06 6.13 -8.89
C HIS A 75 0.67 5.11 -8.02
N LEU A 76 0.15 3.91 -8.06
CA LEU A 76 0.75 2.74 -7.43
C LEU A 76 1.42 1.88 -8.48
N TYR A 77 2.72 1.65 -8.35
CA TYR A 77 3.51 0.86 -9.27
C TYR A 77 3.86 -0.51 -8.67
N PHE A 78 3.97 -1.49 -9.53
CA PHE A 78 4.51 -2.81 -9.23
C PHE A 78 4.97 -3.48 -10.52
N HIS A 79 5.80 -4.52 -10.42
CA HIS A 79 6.26 -5.24 -11.60
C HIS A 79 5.91 -6.73 -11.52
N VAL A 80 5.73 -7.32 -12.70
CA VAL A 80 5.47 -8.75 -12.88
C VAL A 80 6.27 -9.28 -14.05
N ALA A 81 6.35 -10.62 -14.19
CA ALA A 81 6.89 -11.21 -15.39
C ALA A 81 6.07 -10.79 -16.61
N ASN A 82 6.76 -10.43 -17.69
CA ASN A 82 6.09 -10.12 -18.97
C ASN A 82 5.21 -11.28 -19.43
N LYS A 83 4.03 -10.98 -19.97
CA LYS A 83 2.98 -11.91 -20.40
C LYS A 83 2.31 -12.68 -19.25
N SER A 84 2.48 -12.25 -18.00
CA SER A 84 1.76 -12.83 -16.86
C SER A 84 0.24 -12.65 -17.00
N ARG A 85 -0.52 -13.49 -16.28
CA ARG A 85 -2.00 -13.36 -16.25
C ARG A 85 -2.45 -12.02 -15.69
N LEU A 86 -1.77 -11.51 -14.67
CA LEU A 86 -2.11 -10.23 -14.04
C LEU A 86 -1.86 -9.05 -14.99
N GLN A 87 -0.75 -9.07 -15.74
CA GLN A 87 -0.52 -8.06 -16.78
C GLN A 87 -1.66 -8.05 -17.79
N LYS A 88 -2.03 -9.22 -18.34
CA LYS A 88 -3.10 -9.33 -19.34
C LYS A 88 -4.43 -8.83 -18.82
N LEU A 89 -4.73 -9.11 -17.56
CA LEU A 89 -5.96 -8.67 -16.90
C LEU A 89 -6.00 -7.14 -16.77
N ILE A 90 -4.90 -6.50 -16.34
CA ILE A 90 -4.83 -5.05 -16.24
C ILE A 90 -4.88 -4.39 -17.62
N GLU A 91 -4.16 -4.92 -18.62
CA GLU A 91 -4.18 -4.42 -19.98
C GLU A 91 -5.57 -4.58 -20.66
N SER A 92 -6.42 -5.50 -20.19
CA SER A 92 -7.82 -5.62 -20.65
C SER A 92 -8.75 -4.60 -19.98
N GLY A 93 -8.27 -3.76 -19.06
CA GLY A 93 -9.07 -2.75 -18.36
C GLY A 93 -9.84 -3.27 -17.15
N GLU A 94 -9.57 -4.52 -16.76
CA GLU A 94 -10.20 -5.09 -15.57
C GLU A 94 -9.74 -4.40 -14.28
N GLU A 95 -10.69 -4.20 -13.38
CA GLU A 95 -10.43 -3.59 -12.10
C GLU A 95 -9.83 -4.60 -11.11
N VAL A 96 -8.94 -4.11 -10.25
CA VAL A 96 -8.29 -4.89 -9.20
C VAL A 96 -8.52 -4.23 -7.84
N CYS A 97 -8.43 -5.03 -6.78
CA CYS A 97 -8.46 -4.55 -5.40
C CYS A 97 -7.07 -4.68 -4.80
N VAL A 98 -6.52 -3.60 -4.25
CA VAL A 98 -5.22 -3.64 -3.56
C VAL A 98 -5.41 -3.31 -2.09
N SER A 99 -4.81 -4.12 -1.21
CA SER A 99 -4.85 -3.88 0.22
C SER A 99 -3.46 -3.80 0.82
N PHE A 100 -3.33 -2.88 1.79
CA PHE A 100 -2.16 -2.76 2.68
C PHE A 100 -2.62 -2.87 4.11
N ALA A 101 -1.84 -3.50 4.95
CA ALA A 101 -2.12 -3.57 6.38
C ALA A 101 -0.84 -3.76 7.18
N GLU A 102 -0.78 -3.12 8.33
CA GLU A 102 0.20 -3.40 9.37
C GLU A 102 -0.48 -3.49 10.74
N CYS A 103 0.08 -4.30 11.62
CA CYS A 103 -0.27 -4.37 13.02
C CYS A 103 0.94 -3.92 13.83
N SER A 104 0.82 -2.81 14.55
CA SER A 104 1.91 -2.27 15.37
C SER A 104 1.91 -2.84 16.78
N GLU A 105 0.74 -3.14 17.33
CA GLU A 105 0.59 -3.61 18.70
C GLU A 105 -0.59 -4.56 18.87
N TRP A 106 -0.42 -5.55 19.73
CA TRP A 106 -1.54 -6.30 20.31
C TRP A 106 -2.08 -5.56 21.52
N VAL A 107 -3.39 -5.42 21.61
CA VAL A 107 -4.07 -4.81 22.74
C VAL A 107 -4.66 -5.90 23.60
N LEU A 108 -4.05 -6.13 24.75
CA LEU A 108 -4.47 -7.12 25.73
C LEU A 108 -5.46 -6.46 26.70
N ALA A 109 -6.58 -7.11 26.91
CA ALA A 109 -7.66 -6.66 27.77
C ALA A 109 -7.88 -7.60 28.94
N LYS A 110 -8.67 -7.18 29.91
CA LYS A 110 -9.02 -7.99 31.09
C LYS A 110 -10.03 -9.07 30.77
N SER A 111 -10.82 -8.92 29.70
CA SER A 111 -11.70 -9.96 29.18
C SER A 111 -11.20 -10.51 27.85
N ALA A 112 -11.43 -11.79 27.56
CA ALA A 112 -11.04 -12.42 26.32
C ALA A 112 -11.67 -11.76 25.08
N TYR A 113 -12.85 -11.19 25.21
CA TYR A 113 -13.59 -10.55 24.13
C TYR A 113 -13.00 -9.20 23.73
N HIS A 114 -12.42 -8.44 24.65
CA HIS A 114 -11.94 -7.07 24.43
C HIS A 114 -10.48 -6.99 23.93
N HIS A 115 -9.81 -8.12 23.75
CA HIS A 115 -8.51 -8.15 23.06
C HIS A 115 -8.63 -7.56 21.65
N SER A 116 -7.65 -6.80 21.24
CA SER A 116 -7.67 -6.10 19.94
C SER A 116 -6.26 -5.93 19.38
N ALA A 117 -6.14 -5.16 18.30
CA ALA A 117 -4.88 -4.76 17.71
C ALA A 117 -4.89 -3.27 17.41
N ASN A 118 -3.75 -2.59 17.53
CA ASN A 118 -3.49 -1.30 16.93
C ASN A 118 -2.94 -1.54 15.53
N TYR A 119 -3.58 -0.95 14.53
CA TYR A 119 -3.30 -1.23 13.13
C TYR A 119 -3.58 -0.03 12.25
N ARG A 120 -2.99 -0.06 11.06
CA ARG A 120 -3.38 0.76 9.90
C ARG A 120 -3.70 -0.18 8.75
N SER A 121 -4.73 0.13 7.98
CA SER A 121 -5.07 -0.62 6.77
C SER A 121 -5.69 0.29 5.71
N ALA A 122 -5.48 -0.06 4.45
CA ALA A 122 -6.13 0.57 3.31
C ALA A 122 -6.63 -0.50 2.34
N VAL A 123 -7.78 -0.23 1.73
CA VAL A 123 -8.32 -1.01 0.62
C VAL A 123 -8.62 -0.06 -0.50
N LEU A 124 -8.06 -0.36 -1.68
CA LEU A 124 -8.11 0.46 -2.88
C LEU A 124 -8.76 -0.33 -4.01
N TYR A 125 -9.60 0.33 -4.79
CA TYR A 125 -10.16 -0.21 -6.03
C TYR A 125 -9.51 0.54 -7.18
N CYS A 126 -8.77 -0.18 -8.01
CA CYS A 126 -7.86 0.39 -8.97
C CYS A 126 -8.08 -0.17 -10.36
N SER A 127 -8.02 0.70 -11.36
CA SER A 127 -7.74 0.34 -12.74
C SER A 127 -6.34 0.84 -13.10
N GLY A 128 -5.76 0.29 -14.14
CA GLY A 128 -4.41 0.69 -14.52
C GLY A 128 -4.02 0.25 -15.90
N GLU A 129 -2.75 0.40 -16.17
CA GLU A 129 -2.16 0.14 -17.48
C GLU A 129 -0.71 -0.33 -17.34
N ARG A 130 -0.18 -0.84 -18.44
CA ARG A 130 1.24 -1.12 -18.55
C ARG A 130 2.00 0.16 -18.87
N VAL A 131 3.11 0.37 -18.20
CA VAL A 131 4.08 1.41 -18.55
C VAL A 131 4.86 0.95 -19.78
N ILE A 132 4.76 1.72 -20.87
CA ILE A 132 5.45 1.47 -22.13
C ILE A 132 6.57 2.49 -22.39
N ASP A 133 6.49 3.65 -21.77
CA ASP A 133 7.51 4.68 -21.86
C ASP A 133 8.76 4.29 -21.06
N GLU A 134 9.92 4.38 -21.70
CA GLU A 134 11.19 3.94 -21.10
C GLU A 134 11.68 4.90 -20.01
N GLU A 135 11.39 6.19 -20.12
CA GLU A 135 11.80 7.19 -19.13
C GLU A 135 10.94 7.02 -17.85
N GLU A 136 9.61 6.81 -18.02
CA GLU A 136 8.72 6.49 -16.90
C GLU A 136 9.12 5.17 -16.22
N PHE A 137 9.49 4.15 -17.00
CA PHE A 137 9.95 2.87 -16.47
C PHE A 137 11.19 3.06 -15.58
N ASP A 138 12.20 3.76 -16.07
CA ASP A 138 13.44 4.01 -15.31
C ASP A 138 13.21 4.88 -14.09
N HIS A 139 12.39 5.92 -14.25
CA HIS A 139 12.02 6.79 -13.15
C HIS A 139 11.32 6.02 -12.03
N ALA A 140 10.34 5.18 -12.35
CA ALA A 140 9.62 4.39 -11.37
C ALA A 140 10.53 3.41 -10.62
N PHE A 141 11.45 2.74 -11.32
CA PHE A 141 12.46 1.87 -10.68
C PHE A 141 13.45 2.66 -9.82
N LYS A 142 13.90 3.82 -10.28
CA LYS A 142 14.73 4.71 -9.48
C LYS A 142 14.05 5.08 -8.18
N VAL A 143 12.79 5.50 -8.24
CA VAL A 143 12.02 5.91 -7.06
C VAL A 143 11.93 4.78 -6.03
N VAL A 144 11.61 3.55 -6.42
CA VAL A 144 11.51 2.46 -5.44
C VAL A 144 12.87 2.14 -4.81
N ILE A 145 13.95 2.14 -5.58
CA ILE A 145 15.29 1.88 -5.05
C ILE A 145 15.71 2.97 -4.05
N GLU A 146 15.48 4.25 -4.39
CA GLU A 146 15.76 5.38 -3.51
C GLU A 146 14.86 5.39 -2.25
N GLN A 147 13.62 4.92 -2.34
CA GLN A 147 12.74 4.76 -1.19
C GLN A 147 13.17 3.63 -0.25
N ILE A 148 13.85 2.61 -0.76
CA ILE A 148 14.40 1.52 0.05
C ILE A 148 15.70 1.96 0.72
N GLU A 149 16.60 2.59 -0.04
CA GLU A 149 17.89 3.09 0.45
C GLU A 149 18.33 4.31 -0.37
N GLN A 150 18.37 5.45 0.29
CA GLN A 150 18.73 6.71 -0.35
C GLN A 150 20.15 6.68 -0.93
N GLY A 151 20.33 7.14 -2.16
CA GLY A 151 21.61 7.13 -2.89
C GLY A 151 21.97 5.75 -3.46
N ARG A 152 21.10 4.75 -3.35
CA ARG A 152 21.40 3.40 -3.84
C ARG A 152 21.36 3.30 -5.35
N TRP A 153 20.51 4.06 -6.02
CA TRP A 153 20.42 4.04 -7.48
C TRP A 153 21.75 4.34 -8.18
N ASP A 154 22.52 5.28 -7.66
CA ASP A 154 23.80 5.67 -8.22
C ASP A 154 24.92 4.64 -8.01
N GLN A 155 24.69 3.65 -7.15
CA GLN A 155 25.62 2.57 -6.83
C GLN A 155 25.37 1.29 -7.63
N VAL A 156 24.22 1.18 -8.29
CA VAL A 156 23.82 -0.01 -9.03
C VAL A 156 23.73 0.30 -10.53
N ARG A 157 23.86 -0.73 -11.34
CA ARG A 157 23.62 -0.55 -12.78
C ARG A 157 22.11 -0.45 -13.07
N ALA A 158 21.75 0.30 -14.09
CA ALA A 158 20.39 0.32 -14.63
C ALA A 158 19.94 -1.07 -15.14
N PRO A 159 18.63 -1.32 -15.22
CA PRO A 159 18.10 -2.55 -15.82
C PRO A 159 18.61 -2.76 -17.25
N SER A 160 19.09 -3.94 -17.56
CA SER A 160 19.51 -4.31 -18.91
C SER A 160 18.32 -4.45 -19.87
N ALA A 161 18.58 -4.43 -21.17
CA ALA A 161 17.53 -4.63 -22.18
C ALA A 161 16.80 -5.98 -22.01
N GLN A 162 17.50 -7.03 -21.58
CA GLN A 162 16.91 -8.33 -21.33
C GLN A 162 15.98 -8.33 -20.10
N GLU A 163 16.39 -7.66 -19.02
CA GLU A 163 15.59 -7.50 -17.81
C GLU A 163 14.32 -6.69 -18.08
N ARG A 164 14.43 -5.58 -18.84
CA ARG A 164 13.28 -4.79 -19.30
C ARG A 164 12.33 -5.62 -20.15
N LYS A 165 12.84 -6.38 -21.11
CA LYS A 165 12.03 -7.24 -21.97
C LYS A 165 11.31 -8.35 -21.20
N GLY A 166 11.91 -8.86 -20.12
CA GLY A 166 11.34 -9.89 -19.24
C GLY A 166 10.31 -9.37 -18.24
N THR A 167 10.23 -8.04 -18.05
CA THR A 167 9.45 -7.40 -16.99
C THR A 167 8.32 -6.55 -17.58
N ALA A 168 7.14 -6.64 -17.00
CA ALA A 168 6.06 -5.68 -17.20
C ALA A 168 5.96 -4.81 -15.95
N LEU A 169 6.21 -3.51 -16.10
CA LEU A 169 5.89 -2.51 -15.09
C LEU A 169 4.45 -2.09 -15.27
N LEU A 170 3.67 -2.14 -14.21
CA LEU A 170 2.26 -1.80 -14.19
C LEU A 170 2.02 -0.61 -13.27
N LYS A 171 1.11 0.27 -13.68
CA LYS A 171 0.72 1.49 -12.99
C LYS A 171 -0.78 1.46 -12.73
N LEU A 172 -1.18 1.65 -11.48
CA LEU A 172 -2.58 1.71 -11.05
C LEU A 172 -2.93 3.10 -10.53
N ASN A 173 -4.13 3.57 -10.82
CA ASN A 173 -4.65 4.83 -10.30
C ASN A 173 -5.12 4.68 -8.85
N ILE A 174 -4.68 5.55 -7.94
CA ILE A 174 -5.13 5.59 -6.54
C ILE A 174 -6.30 6.59 -6.43
N ASN A 175 -7.47 6.20 -6.91
CA ASN A 175 -8.63 7.09 -6.96
C ASN A 175 -9.73 6.76 -5.96
N GLU A 176 -10.03 5.49 -5.73
CA GLU A 176 -11.10 5.04 -4.85
C GLU A 176 -10.57 4.12 -3.76
N GLY A 177 -11.01 4.35 -2.53
CA GLY A 177 -10.64 3.49 -1.42
C GLY A 177 -10.95 4.08 -0.06
N ALA A 178 -10.50 3.39 0.98
CA ALA A 178 -10.63 3.84 2.35
C ALA A 178 -9.44 3.39 3.18
N PHE A 179 -9.09 4.24 4.13
CA PHE A 179 -8.13 3.94 5.19
C PHE A 179 -8.87 3.68 6.50
N LYS A 180 -8.34 2.77 7.30
CA LYS A 180 -8.87 2.47 8.63
C LYS A 180 -7.74 2.23 9.60
N SER A 181 -7.82 2.85 10.77
CA SER A 181 -6.82 2.67 11.82
C SER A 181 -7.45 2.53 13.20
N ARG A 182 -6.69 1.91 14.09
CA ARG A 182 -6.93 1.91 15.52
C ARG A 182 -5.63 2.17 16.25
N SER A 183 -5.70 3.00 17.27
CA SER A 183 -4.63 3.25 18.24
C SER A 183 -5.22 3.31 19.65
N GLY A 184 -4.39 3.11 20.66
CA GLY A 184 -4.77 3.24 22.05
C GLY A 184 -4.84 1.92 22.80
N GLY A 185 -5.14 2.01 24.11
CA GLY A 185 -5.15 0.90 25.05
C GLY A 185 -6.38 -0.02 24.95
N ALA A 186 -6.51 -0.88 25.95
CA ALA A 186 -7.68 -1.73 26.14
C ALA A 186 -8.92 -0.89 26.47
N ASN A 187 -10.06 -1.38 26.03
CA ASN A 187 -11.36 -0.82 26.39
C ASN A 187 -12.09 -1.85 27.26
N ASP A 188 -11.63 -1.96 28.52
CA ASP A 188 -12.17 -2.90 29.50
C ASP A 188 -13.52 -2.39 30.03
N ASP A 189 -14.42 -3.32 30.31
CA ASP A 189 -15.68 -3.01 30.97
C ASP A 189 -15.44 -2.58 32.43
N LYS A 190 -16.28 -1.69 32.95
CA LYS A 190 -16.16 -1.20 34.31
C LYS A 190 -16.13 -2.32 35.35
N ALA A 191 -16.88 -3.39 35.11
CA ALA A 191 -16.95 -4.55 35.99
C ALA A 191 -15.64 -5.35 36.05
N ASP A 192 -14.78 -5.21 35.02
CA ASP A 192 -13.55 -5.98 34.89
C ASP A 192 -12.32 -5.21 35.39
N LEU A 193 -12.46 -3.91 35.70
CA LEU A 193 -11.31 -3.05 36.05
C LEU A 193 -10.52 -3.56 37.27
N ASP A 194 -11.18 -4.18 38.24
CA ASP A 194 -10.57 -4.71 39.46
C ASP A 194 -9.97 -6.13 39.30
N LEU A 195 -10.13 -6.75 38.12
CA LEU A 195 -9.52 -8.08 37.87
C LEU A 195 -7.98 -7.99 37.96
N PRO A 196 -7.32 -8.94 38.66
CA PRO A 196 -5.88 -8.91 38.89
C PRO A 196 -5.07 -9.38 37.65
N VAL A 197 -5.44 -8.91 36.47
CA VAL A 197 -4.75 -9.19 35.22
C VAL A 197 -4.35 -7.87 34.54
N TRP A 198 -3.15 -7.83 33.97
CA TRP A 198 -2.67 -6.64 33.28
C TRP A 198 -3.43 -6.44 31.96
N SER A 199 -3.74 -5.20 31.63
CA SER A 199 -4.27 -4.79 30.32
C SER A 199 -3.47 -3.64 29.75
N GLY A 200 -3.35 -3.57 28.42
CA GLY A 200 -2.59 -2.53 27.74
C GLY A 200 -2.15 -2.93 26.33
N ALA A 201 -1.40 -2.07 25.67
CA ALA A 201 -0.85 -2.33 24.35
C ALA A 201 0.56 -2.95 24.47
N LYS A 202 0.84 -3.94 23.64
CA LYS A 202 2.14 -4.63 23.56
C LYS A 202 2.61 -4.63 22.11
N PRO A 203 3.81 -4.10 21.78
CA PRO A 203 4.33 -4.10 20.42
C PRO A 203 4.34 -5.49 19.79
N VAL A 204 3.97 -5.57 18.51
CA VAL A 204 4.17 -6.77 17.72
C VAL A 204 5.66 -6.88 17.46
N CYS A 205 6.30 -7.90 18.03
CA CYS A 205 7.69 -8.17 17.72
C CYS A 205 7.78 -8.88 16.37
N PRO A 206 8.37 -8.30 15.32
CA PRO A 206 8.48 -8.93 14.01
C PRO A 206 9.42 -10.14 14.04
N PHE A 207 10.23 -10.29 15.08
CA PHE A 207 11.15 -11.40 15.28
C PHE A 207 10.94 -12.00 16.66
N HIS A 208 10.10 -13.05 16.76
CA HIS A 208 10.20 -13.98 17.86
C HIS A 208 11.37 -14.92 17.53
N PRO A 209 12.50 -14.88 18.25
CA PRO A 209 13.45 -15.99 18.21
C PRO A 209 12.70 -17.21 18.75
N ARG A 210 12.59 -18.23 17.92
CA ARG A 210 12.09 -19.56 18.32
C ARG A 210 13.09 -20.21 19.24
#